data_26c11891cc1e5eb401ea1f569bc8855f
#
_entry.id   26c11891cc1e5eb401ea1f569bc8855f
#
_cell.length_a   1.000
_cell.length_b   1.000
_cell.length_c   1.000
_cell.angle_alpha   90.00
_cell.angle_beta   90.00
_cell.angle_gamma   90.00
#
_symmetry.space_group_name_H-M   'P 1'
#
loop_
_entity.id
_entity.type
_entity.pdbx_description
1 polymer ?
#
loop_
_entity_poly.entity_id
_entity_poly.type
_entity_poly.pdbx_seq_one_letter_code
_entity_poly.pdbx_strand_id
1 'polypeptide(L)'
;MNGEQLFGGSQRPASGNTDHDGLKLVLHRYIIDAIEDSGRNLLEGARPALTQFVLEQVGDYVARLRLAMSRYEMERLAEELVDELTGFG
;
A
#
# COMPACT_ATOMS: atom_id res chain seq x y z
N MET A 1 27.51 9.80 24.44
CA MET A 1 27.23 9.75 23.95
C MET A 1 26.70 9.72 23.45
N ASN A 2 26.77 9.79 23.67
CA ASN A 2 26.20 9.72 23.13
C ASN A 2 25.55 9.58 22.48
N GLY A 3 25.56 9.61 22.55
CA GLY A 3 24.99 9.43 21.91
C GLY A 3 24.32 9.19 21.42
N GLU A 4 24.42 8.75 21.68
CA GLU A 4 23.87 8.42 21.10
C GLU A 4 22.93 8.50 20.81
N GLN A 5 23.04 8.79 21.28
CA GLN A 5 22.22 8.81 20.98
C GLN A 5 21.47 8.96 20.42
N LEU A 6 21.77 8.94 20.47
CA LEU A 6 21.17 9.04 19.81
C LEU A 6 20.61 8.93 18.95
N PHE A 7 20.59 8.49 18.82
CA PHE A 7 20.02 8.22 17.87
C PHE A 7 19.14 7.83 17.64
N GLY A 8 19.48 8.06 18.25
CA GLY A 8 18.64 7.11 17.81
C GLY A 8 17.20 7.23 17.92
N GLY A 9 16.75 7.03 18.82
CA GLY A 9 15.33 6.92 18.90
C GLY A 9 14.57 7.93 18.12
N SER A 10 15.17 8.93 17.81
CA SER A 10 14.43 10.00 17.23
C SER A 10 13.77 9.68 15.92
N GLN A 11 14.24 8.73 15.22
CA GLN A 11 13.65 8.49 13.97
C GLN A 11 12.39 7.73 13.98
N ARG A 12 12.10 7.17 15.05
CA ARG A 12 11.03 6.24 15.09
C ARG A 12 9.69 6.79 14.82
N PRO A 13 9.30 7.89 15.42
CA PRO A 13 7.97 8.44 15.15
C PRO A 13 7.82 8.84 13.71
N ALA A 14 8.85 9.40 13.17
CA ALA A 14 8.79 9.77 11.77
C ALA A 14 8.75 8.54 10.90
N SER A 15 9.32 7.47 11.38
CA SER A 15 9.32 6.23 10.64
C SER A 15 7.96 5.71 10.33
N GLY A 16 7.00 5.95 11.18
CA GLY A 16 5.66 5.49 10.93
C GLY A 16 5.12 5.99 9.62
N ASN A 17 5.27 7.27 9.35
CA ASN A 17 4.82 7.84 8.10
C ASN A 17 5.65 7.37 6.93
N THR A 18 6.94 7.27 7.14
CA THR A 18 7.83 6.78 6.10
C THR A 18 7.49 5.36 5.73
N ASP A 19 7.18 4.54 6.73
CA ASP A 19 6.82 3.16 6.49
C ASP A 19 5.54 3.06 5.68
N HIS A 20 4.57 3.93 5.95
CA HIS A 20 3.34 3.93 5.19
C HIS A 20 3.60 4.30 3.73
N ASP A 21 4.39 5.33 3.50
CA ASP A 21 4.72 5.74 2.14
C ASP A 21 5.51 4.67 1.40
N GLY A 22 6.45 4.05 2.09
CA GLY A 22 7.23 2.99 1.49
C GLY A 22 6.37 1.79 1.13
N LEU A 23 5.48 1.43 2.03
CA LEU A 23 4.57 0.33 1.79
C LEU A 23 3.66 0.63 0.59
N LYS A 24 3.17 1.86 0.50
CA LYS A 24 2.30 2.24 -0.60
C LYS A 24 3.02 2.13 -1.95
N LEU A 25 4.29 2.52 -1.98
CA LEU A 25 5.07 2.40 -3.21
C LEU A 25 5.25 0.95 -3.63
N VAL A 26 5.57 0.10 -2.67
CA VAL A 26 5.75 -1.32 -2.95
C VAL A 26 4.46 -1.94 -3.44
N LEU A 27 3.36 -1.60 -2.78
CA LEU A 27 2.06 -2.12 -3.17
C LEU A 27 1.63 -1.61 -4.53
N HIS A 28 1.93 -0.37 -4.84
CA HIS A 28 1.63 0.19 -6.14
C HIS A 28 2.24 -0.69 -7.23
N ARG A 29 3.52 -1.01 -7.07
CA ARG A 29 4.23 -1.83 -8.03
C ARG A 29 3.67 -3.24 -8.08
N TYR A 30 3.41 -3.79 -6.91
CA TYR A 30 2.86 -5.12 -6.80
C TYR A 30 1.51 -5.23 -7.53
N ILE A 31 0.69 -4.21 -7.37
CA ILE A 31 -0.63 -4.19 -7.97
C ILE A 31 -0.55 -4.00 -9.47
N ILE A 32 0.32 -3.13 -9.94
CA ILE A 32 0.52 -2.95 -11.37
C ILE A 32 0.89 -4.29 -12.01
N ASP A 33 1.82 -5.00 -11.39
CA ASP A 33 2.23 -6.30 -11.91
C ASP A 33 1.06 -7.29 -11.90
N ALA A 34 0.24 -7.26 -10.85
CA ALA A 34 -0.90 -8.15 -10.77
C ALA A 34 -1.94 -7.85 -11.83
N ILE A 35 -2.15 -6.56 -12.12
CA ILE A 35 -3.09 -6.17 -13.15
C ILE A 35 -2.61 -6.67 -14.52
N GLU A 36 -1.32 -6.51 -14.79
CA GLU A 36 -0.76 -6.96 -16.04
C GLU A 36 -0.85 -8.47 -16.17
N ASP A 37 -0.57 -9.18 -15.09
CA ASP A 37 -0.65 -10.62 -15.08
C ASP A 37 -2.07 -11.13 -15.28
N SER A 38 -3.05 -10.38 -14.82
CA SER A 38 -4.44 -10.81 -14.92
C SER A 38 -4.93 -10.80 -16.37
N GLY A 39 -4.28 -10.03 -17.22
CA GLY A 39 -4.71 -9.88 -18.61
C GLY A 39 -6.04 -9.15 -18.75
N ARG A 40 -6.52 -8.53 -17.69
CA ARG A 40 -7.79 -7.82 -17.70
C ARG A 40 -7.54 -6.32 -17.73
N ASN A 41 -8.47 -5.61 -18.32
CA ASN A 41 -8.35 -4.18 -18.47
C ASN A 41 -8.98 -3.46 -17.29
N LEU A 42 -8.46 -3.76 -16.10
CA LEU A 42 -9.07 -3.28 -14.86
C LEU A 42 -9.02 -1.76 -14.72
N LEU A 43 -7.96 -1.15 -15.24
CA LEU A 43 -7.85 0.31 -15.14
C LEU A 43 -8.87 1.06 -15.96
N GLU A 44 -9.39 0.43 -16.99
CA GLU A 44 -10.40 1.05 -17.83
C GLU A 44 -11.80 0.59 -17.51
N GLY A 45 -11.92 -0.31 -16.55
CA GLY A 45 -13.22 -0.81 -16.15
C GLY A 45 -13.85 0.04 -15.07
N ALA A 46 -14.91 -0.49 -14.47
CA ALA A 46 -15.62 0.21 -13.42
C ALA A 46 -14.74 0.33 -12.18
N ARG A 47 -14.79 1.51 -11.56
CA ARG A 47 -13.98 1.75 -10.37
C ARG A 47 -14.25 0.73 -9.23
N PRO A 48 -15.50 0.32 -8.98
CA PRO A 48 -15.72 -0.67 -7.93
C PRO A 48 -14.99 -1.98 -8.18
N ALA A 49 -14.91 -2.41 -9.44
CA ALA A 49 -14.19 -3.64 -9.76
C ALA A 49 -12.70 -3.49 -9.52
N LEU A 50 -12.15 -2.36 -9.89
CA LEU A 50 -10.75 -2.08 -9.63
C LEU A 50 -10.47 -2.00 -8.13
N THR A 51 -11.33 -1.32 -7.40
CA THR A 51 -11.16 -1.20 -5.95
C THR A 51 -11.18 -2.57 -5.28
N GLN A 52 -12.10 -3.43 -5.69
CA GLN A 52 -12.18 -4.77 -5.14
C GLN A 52 -10.91 -5.56 -5.43
N PHE A 53 -10.42 -5.47 -6.65
CA PHE A 53 -9.19 -6.16 -7.02
C PHE A 53 -8.02 -5.66 -6.19
N VAL A 54 -7.88 -4.32 -6.06
CA VAL A 54 -6.79 -3.74 -5.30
C VAL A 54 -6.86 -4.15 -3.84
N LEU A 55 -8.07 -4.14 -3.27
CA LEU A 55 -8.24 -4.53 -1.88
C LEU A 55 -7.81 -5.98 -1.67
N GLU A 56 -8.14 -6.86 -2.62
CA GLU A 56 -7.71 -8.24 -2.53
C GLU A 56 -6.20 -8.37 -2.56
N GLN A 57 -5.55 -7.60 -3.42
CA GLN A 57 -4.10 -7.65 -3.50
C GLN A 57 -3.44 -7.11 -2.24
N VAL A 58 -4.01 -6.04 -1.68
CA VAL A 58 -3.50 -5.49 -0.42
C VAL A 58 -3.64 -6.53 0.69
N GLY A 59 -4.80 -7.19 0.77
CA GLY A 59 -5.02 -8.20 1.77
C GLY A 59 -4.05 -9.37 1.65
N ASP A 60 -3.82 -9.82 0.42
CA ASP A 60 -2.87 -10.88 0.16
C ASP A 60 -1.47 -10.52 0.61
N TYR A 61 -1.05 -9.31 0.28
CA TYR A 61 0.28 -8.84 0.62
C TYR A 61 0.46 -8.75 2.13
N VAL A 62 -0.54 -8.16 2.80
CA VAL A 62 -0.53 -8.02 4.25
C VAL A 62 -0.46 -9.38 4.93
N ALA A 63 -1.25 -10.33 4.42
CA ALA A 63 -1.26 -11.68 5.00
C ALA A 63 0.07 -12.39 4.78
N ARG A 64 0.63 -12.24 3.60
CA ARG A 64 1.88 -12.88 3.26
C ARG A 64 3.03 -12.44 4.14
N LEU A 65 3.10 -11.16 4.39
CA LEU A 65 4.16 -10.58 5.19
C LEU A 65 3.79 -10.43 6.66
N ARG A 66 2.57 -10.85 7.00
CA ARG A 66 2.07 -10.80 8.39
C ARG A 66 2.18 -9.41 8.97
N LEU A 67 1.78 -8.43 8.17
CA LEU A 67 1.79 -7.05 8.63
C LEU A 67 0.64 -6.81 9.58
N ALA A 68 0.87 -5.97 10.57
CA ALA A 68 -0.17 -5.63 11.56
C ALA A 68 -0.99 -4.48 11.00
N MET A 69 -2.08 -4.81 10.34
CA MET A 69 -2.88 -3.83 9.64
C MET A 69 -4.34 -4.18 9.78
N SER A 70 -5.15 -3.22 10.21
CA SER A 70 -6.58 -3.44 10.38
C SER A 70 -7.27 -3.45 9.04
N ARG A 71 -8.49 -3.96 9.01
CA ARG A 71 -9.29 -3.96 7.81
C ARG A 71 -9.52 -2.54 7.31
N TYR A 72 -9.79 -1.63 8.23
CA TYR A 72 -10.01 -0.24 7.88
C TYR A 72 -8.77 0.36 7.21
N GLU A 73 -7.60 0.07 7.75
CA GLU A 73 -6.36 0.57 7.18
C GLU A 73 -6.12 0.00 5.79
N MET A 74 -6.43 -1.28 5.61
CA MET A 74 -6.29 -1.89 4.29
C MET A 74 -7.22 -1.26 3.28
N GLU A 75 -8.45 -0.97 3.70
CA GLU A 75 -9.41 -0.35 2.80
C GLU A 75 -8.99 1.06 2.41
N ARG A 76 -8.48 1.81 3.38
CA ARG A 76 -7.99 3.16 3.09
C ARG A 76 -6.81 3.12 2.14
N LEU A 77 -5.90 2.21 2.38
CA LEU A 77 -4.74 2.07 1.53
C LEU A 77 -5.15 1.68 0.12
N ALA A 78 -6.10 0.77 0.00
CA ALA A 78 -6.60 0.36 -1.31
C ALA A 78 -7.21 1.54 -2.06
N GLU A 79 -7.96 2.38 -1.37
CA GLU A 79 -8.56 3.55 -2.01
C GLU A 79 -7.51 4.54 -2.47
N GLU A 80 -6.49 4.76 -1.66
CA GLU A 80 -5.40 5.63 -2.07
C GLU A 80 -4.70 5.10 -3.31
N LEU A 81 -4.49 3.80 -3.34
CA LEU A 81 -3.85 3.18 -4.48
C LEU A 81 -4.71 3.28 -5.74
N VAL A 82 -6.01 3.09 -5.60
CA VAL A 82 -6.91 3.24 -6.74
C VAL A 82 -6.87 4.66 -7.27
N ASP A 83 -6.86 5.64 -6.38
CA ASP A 83 -6.76 7.04 -6.79
C ASP A 83 -5.50 7.29 -7.59
N GLU A 84 -4.38 6.73 -7.14
CA GLU A 84 -3.13 6.90 -7.85
C GLU A 84 -3.13 6.19 -9.20
N LEU A 85 -3.71 5.00 -9.23
CA LEU A 85 -3.75 4.23 -10.48
C LEU A 85 -4.65 4.87 -11.53
N THR A 86 -5.69 5.55 -11.07
CA THR A 86 -6.63 6.20 -11.99
C THR A 86 -6.30 7.66 -12.25
N GLY A 87 -5.29 8.18 -11.58
CA GLY A 87 -4.87 9.55 -11.82
C GLY A 87 -5.64 10.60 -11.04
N PHE A 88 -6.44 10.16 -10.08
CA PHE A 88 -7.20 11.11 -9.27
C PHE A 88 -6.46 11.54 -8.01
N GLY A 89 -5.41 10.86 -7.67
CA GLY A 89 -4.68 11.19 -6.46
C GLY A 89 -3.89 12.50 -6.57
#